data_2ea94926eec5b8290bab0fb5c19ecd42
#
_entry.id   2ea94926eec5b8290bab0fb5c19ecd42
#
_cell.length_a   1.000
_cell.length_b   1.000
_cell.length_c   1.000
_cell.angle_alpha   90.00
_cell.angle_beta   90.00
_cell.angle_gamma   90.00
#
_symmetry.space_group_name_H-M   'P 1'
#
loop_
_entity.id
_entity.type
_entity.pdbx_description
1 polymer ?
#
loop_
_entity_poly.entity_id
_entity_poly.type
_entity_poly.pdbx_seq_one_letter_code
_entity_poly.pdbx_strand_id
1 'polypeptide(L)'
;MVSIIIVNYHTSHLLLHCVDALEEQVKGVDYEIIVADNASSEEELVLLRDDKRFTLLELDENVGFGNANNAAAQMAKGDYLLLLNPDTVLLNDAVTLLFRYMDAHPEVGICGGNLYDSDLQPTHSFHRLYPSFLSEMDFALGQVYRKIRFRGNAQFNSSEHPIEVAMITGADLMIRTDVWNKLKGFDTCFFMYGEDADLCKRCKQLGYGVVAIPEAHIQHLEGKSFMESESHCRRILDGRFTYFNKHYGTLYNKLTDAMNILSLHIAVFIYRLRRNERAVTKFSNRLRIYKEYATKHKLHR
;
A
#
# COMPACT_ATOMS: atom_id res chain seq x y z
N MET A 1 -10.60 -16.98 12.48
CA MET A 1 -9.12 -17.00 12.57
C MET A 1 -8.54 -16.07 11.51
N VAL A 2 -7.39 -15.40 11.79
CA VAL A 2 -6.71 -14.49 10.86
C VAL A 2 -5.37 -15.09 10.43
N SER A 3 -5.08 -15.15 9.12
CA SER A 3 -3.73 -15.43 8.61
C SER A 3 -3.03 -14.11 8.33
N ILE A 4 -1.97 -13.82 9.06
CA ILE A 4 -1.14 -12.63 8.91
C ILE A 4 -0.02 -12.95 7.93
N ILE A 5 0.03 -12.26 6.79
CA ILE A 5 1.03 -12.48 5.75
C ILE A 5 2.01 -11.30 5.77
N ILE A 6 3.29 -11.60 5.89
CA ILE A 6 4.37 -10.61 5.90
C ILE A 6 5.37 -10.96 4.79
N VAL A 7 5.59 -10.03 3.87
CA VAL A 7 6.60 -10.19 2.81
C VAL A 7 7.92 -9.59 3.28
N ASN A 8 8.95 -10.41 3.40
CA ASN A 8 10.30 -9.99 3.74
C ASN A 8 11.15 -9.82 2.47
N TYR A 9 11.91 -8.73 2.39
CA TYR A 9 12.98 -8.54 1.41
C TYR A 9 14.07 -7.66 2.00
N HIS A 10 15.12 -8.29 2.53
CA HIS A 10 16.24 -7.63 3.24
C HIS A 10 15.80 -6.75 4.43
N THR A 11 14.77 -7.20 5.17
CA THR A 11 14.20 -6.48 6.33
C THR A 11 13.96 -7.39 7.53
N SER A 12 14.73 -8.49 7.66
CA SER A 12 14.49 -9.55 8.66
C SER A 12 14.48 -9.01 10.09
N HIS A 13 15.31 -8.04 10.44
CA HIS A 13 15.28 -7.42 11.77
C HIS A 13 13.98 -6.65 12.05
N LEU A 14 13.46 -5.93 11.05
CA LEU A 14 12.17 -5.21 11.19
C LEU A 14 11.02 -6.20 11.28
N LEU A 15 11.06 -7.26 10.47
CA LEU A 15 10.07 -8.34 10.50
C LEU A 15 10.02 -9.00 11.89
N LEU A 16 11.14 -9.35 12.50
CA LEU A 16 11.17 -9.94 13.84
C LEU A 16 10.57 -9.00 14.89
N HIS A 17 10.87 -7.70 14.80
CA HIS A 17 10.25 -6.70 15.68
C HIS A 17 8.72 -6.56 15.43
N CYS A 18 8.26 -6.70 14.19
CA CYS A 18 6.83 -6.76 13.87
C CYS A 18 6.18 -8.00 14.50
N VAL A 19 6.83 -9.15 14.42
CA VAL A 19 6.36 -10.42 15.03
C VAL A 19 6.30 -10.28 16.56
N ASP A 20 7.29 -9.67 17.19
CA ASP A 20 7.28 -9.41 18.65
C ASP A 20 6.05 -8.54 19.02
N ALA A 21 5.77 -7.49 18.26
CA ALA A 21 4.61 -6.63 18.49
C ALA A 21 3.27 -7.36 18.28
N LEU A 22 3.19 -8.30 17.31
CA LEU A 22 2.02 -9.15 17.12
C LEU A 22 1.77 -10.02 18.33
N GLU A 23 2.79 -10.72 18.86
CA GLU A 23 2.65 -11.55 20.07
C GLU A 23 2.27 -10.74 21.31
N GLU A 24 2.80 -9.53 21.43
CA GLU A 24 2.49 -8.65 22.54
C GLU A 24 1.06 -8.10 22.49
N GLN A 25 0.59 -7.67 21.32
CA GLN A 25 -0.64 -6.90 21.21
C GLN A 25 -1.88 -7.73 20.87
N VAL A 26 -1.76 -8.82 20.09
CA VAL A 26 -2.94 -9.57 19.63
C VAL A 26 -3.41 -10.54 20.71
N LYS A 27 -4.61 -10.30 21.24
CA LYS A 27 -5.17 -11.09 22.36
C LYS A 27 -6.60 -11.61 22.12
N GLY A 28 -7.32 -11.03 21.19
CA GLY A 28 -8.76 -11.25 21.07
C GLY A 28 -9.18 -12.09 19.88
N VAL A 29 -8.24 -12.63 19.09
CA VAL A 29 -8.50 -13.48 17.93
C VAL A 29 -7.38 -14.48 17.73
N ASP A 30 -7.74 -15.70 17.29
CA ASP A 30 -6.75 -16.70 16.87
C ASP A 30 -6.11 -16.28 15.55
N TYR A 31 -4.78 -16.43 15.47
CA TYR A 31 -4.03 -16.08 14.26
C TYR A 31 -2.88 -17.05 13.97
N GLU A 32 -2.45 -17.07 12.74
CA GLU A 32 -1.18 -17.65 12.29
C GLU A 32 -0.37 -16.57 11.54
N ILE A 33 0.95 -16.72 11.52
CA ILE A 33 1.84 -15.84 10.77
C ILE A 33 2.50 -16.64 9.65
N ILE A 34 2.47 -16.11 8.44
CA ILE A 34 3.13 -16.66 7.25
C ILE A 34 4.07 -15.60 6.72
N VAL A 35 5.35 -15.90 6.69
CA VAL A 35 6.39 -15.02 6.16
C VAL A 35 6.78 -15.49 4.78
N ALA A 36 6.62 -14.67 3.75
CA ALA A 36 7.19 -14.91 2.43
C ALA A 36 8.51 -14.14 2.29
N ASP A 37 9.63 -14.84 2.36
CA ASP A 37 10.92 -14.24 2.03
C ASP A 37 11.09 -14.17 0.52
N ASN A 38 11.24 -12.96 0.00
CA ASN A 38 11.23 -12.65 -1.43
C ASN A 38 12.65 -12.63 -2.03
N ALA A 39 13.43 -13.69 -1.75
CA ALA A 39 14.82 -13.89 -2.12
C ALA A 39 15.78 -12.88 -1.46
N SER A 40 15.73 -12.81 -0.13
CA SER A 40 16.74 -12.09 0.66
C SER A 40 18.09 -12.82 0.65
N SER A 41 19.12 -12.16 1.18
CA SER A 41 20.44 -12.80 1.31
C SER A 41 20.45 -13.90 2.39
N GLU A 42 21.42 -14.80 2.32
CA GLU A 42 21.54 -15.88 3.29
C GLU A 42 21.72 -15.38 4.74
N GLU A 43 22.40 -14.23 4.93
CA GLU A 43 22.56 -13.59 6.24
C GLU A 43 21.22 -13.18 6.84
N GLU A 44 20.27 -12.75 6.00
CA GLU A 44 18.91 -12.41 6.41
C GLU A 44 18.07 -13.66 6.73
N LEU A 45 18.18 -14.70 5.89
CA LEU A 45 17.41 -15.95 6.04
C LEU A 45 17.77 -16.75 7.28
N VAL A 46 19.04 -16.76 7.66
CA VAL A 46 19.51 -17.41 8.91
C VAL A 46 18.78 -16.89 10.14
N LEU A 47 18.39 -15.60 10.15
CA LEU A 47 17.65 -15.02 11.25
C LEU A 47 16.21 -15.54 11.36
N LEU A 48 15.66 -16.07 10.27
CA LEU A 48 14.25 -16.45 10.17
C LEU A 48 13.99 -17.96 10.25
N ARG A 49 14.92 -18.79 9.78
CA ARG A 49 14.69 -20.25 9.60
C ARG A 49 14.39 -21.01 10.88
N ASP A 50 14.98 -20.60 12.01
CA ASP A 50 14.79 -21.28 13.30
C ASP A 50 13.66 -20.70 14.13
N ASP A 51 13.03 -19.63 13.73
CA ASP A 51 11.91 -19.00 14.43
C ASP A 51 10.61 -19.80 14.21
N LYS A 52 10.02 -20.30 15.31
CA LYS A 52 8.82 -21.16 15.29
C LYS A 52 7.51 -20.37 15.39
N ARG A 53 7.57 -19.04 15.49
CA ARG A 53 6.39 -18.19 15.60
C ARG A 53 5.64 -18.01 14.28
N PHE A 54 6.28 -18.34 13.17
CA PHE A 54 5.70 -18.22 11.83
C PHE A 54 6.08 -19.39 10.93
N THR A 55 5.33 -19.57 9.86
CA THR A 55 5.69 -20.45 8.75
C THR A 55 6.47 -19.64 7.72
N LEU A 56 7.72 -20.04 7.44
CA LEU A 56 8.57 -19.38 6.45
C LEU A 56 8.39 -20.03 5.07
N LEU A 57 8.10 -19.20 4.06
CA LEU A 57 8.12 -19.52 2.63
C LEU A 57 9.30 -18.80 1.99
N GLU A 58 10.34 -19.53 1.59
CA GLU A 58 11.49 -18.97 0.87
C GLU A 58 11.21 -19.03 -0.63
N LEU A 59 11.26 -17.88 -1.31
CA LEU A 59 11.12 -17.78 -2.77
C LEU A 59 12.49 -17.72 -3.43
N ASP A 60 12.64 -18.36 -4.60
CA ASP A 60 13.90 -18.46 -5.31
C ASP A 60 14.36 -17.13 -5.93
N GLU A 61 13.41 -16.22 -6.20
CA GLU A 61 13.67 -14.90 -6.79
C GLU A 61 12.70 -13.83 -6.24
N ASN A 62 13.09 -12.56 -6.35
CA ASN A 62 12.20 -11.44 -5.99
C ASN A 62 11.09 -11.29 -7.05
N VAL A 63 9.92 -11.83 -6.73
CA VAL A 63 8.73 -11.81 -7.60
C VAL A 63 7.89 -10.54 -7.45
N GLY A 64 8.28 -9.61 -6.56
CA GLY A 64 7.51 -8.42 -6.22
C GLY A 64 6.51 -8.64 -5.08
N PHE A 65 5.97 -7.52 -4.56
CA PHE A 65 5.14 -7.55 -3.34
C PHE A 65 3.85 -8.35 -3.51
N GLY A 66 3.09 -8.07 -4.58
CA GLY A 66 1.80 -8.72 -4.81
C GLY A 66 1.93 -10.23 -5.03
N ASN A 67 2.93 -10.67 -5.81
CA ASN A 67 3.14 -12.07 -6.12
C ASN A 67 3.64 -12.86 -4.90
N ALA A 68 4.50 -12.28 -4.05
CA ALA A 68 4.93 -12.90 -2.80
C ALA A 68 3.76 -13.08 -1.83
N ASN A 69 2.88 -12.07 -1.68
CA ASN A 69 1.63 -12.21 -0.93
C ASN A 69 0.73 -13.30 -1.50
N ASN A 70 0.59 -13.37 -2.83
CA ASN A 70 -0.20 -14.42 -3.49
C ASN A 70 0.33 -15.83 -3.17
N ALA A 71 1.66 -16.00 -3.17
CA ALA A 71 2.29 -17.28 -2.83
C ALA A 71 2.03 -17.68 -1.38
N ALA A 72 2.24 -16.75 -0.43
CA ALA A 72 1.97 -16.99 0.99
C ALA A 72 0.48 -17.27 1.27
N ALA A 73 -0.43 -16.58 0.59
CA ALA A 73 -1.87 -16.77 0.75
C ALA A 73 -2.34 -18.20 0.40
N GLN A 74 -1.57 -18.96 -0.40
CA GLN A 74 -1.89 -20.37 -0.66
C GLN A 74 -1.72 -21.26 0.57
N MET A 75 -0.94 -20.83 1.57
CA MET A 75 -0.70 -21.55 2.81
C MET A 75 -1.67 -21.13 3.92
N ALA A 76 -2.40 -20.02 3.73
CA ALA A 76 -3.27 -19.44 4.73
C ALA A 76 -4.50 -20.31 5.03
N LYS A 77 -4.85 -20.42 6.31
CA LYS A 77 -5.99 -21.20 6.82
C LYS A 77 -7.08 -20.31 7.42
N GLY A 78 -6.81 -19.03 7.59
CA GLY A 78 -7.73 -18.06 8.19
C GLY A 78 -8.89 -17.67 7.28
N ASP A 79 -9.99 -17.28 7.89
CA ASP A 79 -11.17 -16.71 7.19
C ASP A 79 -10.91 -15.30 6.70
N TYR A 80 -9.86 -14.69 7.23
CA TYR A 80 -9.35 -13.35 6.89
C TYR A 80 -7.84 -13.42 6.68
N LEU A 81 -7.36 -12.66 5.68
CA LEU A 81 -5.94 -12.44 5.45
C LEU A 81 -5.62 -11.01 5.89
N LEU A 82 -4.60 -10.83 6.71
CA LEU A 82 -4.01 -9.53 7.00
C LEU A 82 -2.66 -9.45 6.28
N LEU A 83 -2.59 -8.62 5.25
CA LEU A 83 -1.33 -8.29 4.57
C LEU A 83 -0.68 -7.18 5.38
N LEU A 84 0.47 -7.48 5.98
CA LEU A 84 1.15 -6.58 6.91
C LEU A 84 2.59 -6.35 6.46
N ASN A 85 3.04 -5.11 6.42
CA ASN A 85 4.43 -4.82 6.08
C ASN A 85 5.37 -5.23 7.21
N PRO A 86 6.62 -5.68 6.90
CA PRO A 86 7.60 -6.09 7.89
C PRO A 86 8.09 -4.96 8.80
N ASP A 87 7.93 -3.71 8.39
CA ASP A 87 8.33 -2.50 9.14
C ASP A 87 7.15 -1.84 9.88
N THR A 88 6.17 -2.65 10.27
CA THR A 88 5.03 -2.21 11.09
C THR A 88 5.17 -2.64 12.55
N VAL A 89 4.62 -1.84 13.46
CA VAL A 89 4.52 -2.15 14.90
C VAL A 89 3.10 -1.85 15.35
N LEU A 90 2.43 -2.82 15.93
CA LEU A 90 1.09 -2.64 16.47
C LEU A 90 1.16 -1.76 17.73
N LEU A 91 0.34 -0.73 17.79
CA LEU A 91 0.24 0.16 18.95
C LEU A 91 -0.90 -0.25 19.93
N ASN A 92 -1.78 -1.12 19.45
CA ASN A 92 -2.87 -1.74 20.22
C ASN A 92 -3.26 -3.07 19.56
N ASP A 93 -4.32 -3.72 20.06
CA ASP A 93 -4.84 -4.97 19.47
C ASP A 93 -5.57 -4.71 18.14
N ALA A 94 -4.84 -4.08 17.19
CA ALA A 94 -5.38 -3.67 15.88
C ALA A 94 -5.95 -4.86 15.09
N VAL A 95 -5.30 -6.03 15.15
CA VAL A 95 -5.76 -7.23 14.42
C VAL A 95 -7.15 -7.65 14.87
N THR A 96 -7.37 -7.72 16.19
CA THR A 96 -8.69 -8.05 16.75
C THR A 96 -9.74 -6.99 16.40
N LEU A 97 -9.38 -5.71 16.42
CA LEU A 97 -10.30 -4.62 16.06
C LEU A 97 -10.73 -4.71 14.60
N LEU A 98 -9.79 -4.91 13.68
CA LEU A 98 -10.09 -5.11 12.25
C LEU A 98 -10.94 -6.36 12.02
N PHE A 99 -10.58 -7.49 12.65
CA PHE A 99 -11.32 -8.74 12.56
C PHE A 99 -12.76 -8.57 13.04
N ARG A 100 -12.98 -8.03 14.25
CA ARG A 100 -14.33 -7.87 14.83
C ARG A 100 -15.20 -6.95 13.96
N TYR A 101 -14.61 -5.90 13.42
CA TYR A 101 -15.36 -5.02 12.53
C TYR A 101 -15.82 -5.77 11.27
N MET A 102 -14.93 -6.48 10.61
CA MET A 102 -15.28 -7.24 9.41
C MET A 102 -16.26 -8.37 9.72
N ASP A 103 -16.11 -9.06 10.86
CA ASP A 103 -17.02 -10.13 11.26
C ASP A 103 -18.45 -9.64 11.47
N ALA A 104 -18.60 -8.41 12.03
CA ALA A 104 -19.89 -7.75 12.20
C ALA A 104 -20.45 -7.12 10.92
N HIS A 105 -19.63 -6.93 9.87
CA HIS A 105 -19.98 -6.22 8.63
C HIS A 105 -19.70 -7.07 7.39
N PRO A 106 -20.58 -8.05 7.04
CA PRO A 106 -20.35 -8.95 5.90
C PRO A 106 -20.30 -8.26 4.53
N GLU A 107 -20.83 -7.04 4.44
CA GLU A 107 -20.74 -6.18 3.25
C GLU A 107 -19.35 -5.58 3.02
N VAL A 108 -18.46 -5.61 4.02
CA VAL A 108 -17.08 -5.10 3.93
C VAL A 108 -16.14 -6.23 3.48
N GLY A 109 -15.48 -6.02 2.37
CA GLY A 109 -14.50 -6.96 1.81
C GLY A 109 -13.06 -6.68 2.25
N ILE A 110 -12.71 -5.40 2.43
CA ILE A 110 -11.37 -4.94 2.81
C ILE A 110 -11.48 -3.89 3.91
N CYS A 111 -10.61 -3.95 4.91
CA CYS A 111 -10.39 -2.85 5.84
C CYS A 111 -8.91 -2.67 6.19
N GLY A 112 -8.60 -1.54 6.85
CA GLY A 112 -7.27 -1.24 7.40
C GLY A 112 -7.39 -0.22 8.51
N GLY A 113 -6.33 -0.07 9.30
CA GLY A 113 -6.26 0.81 10.43
C GLY A 113 -5.75 2.23 10.12
N ASN A 114 -5.46 2.95 11.16
CA ASN A 114 -4.75 4.22 11.13
C ASN A 114 -3.25 3.98 11.27
N LEU A 115 -2.49 4.47 10.30
CA LEU A 115 -1.03 4.38 10.30
C LEU A 115 -0.39 5.63 10.92
N TYR A 116 0.65 5.41 11.69
CA TYR A 116 1.47 6.45 12.32
C TYR A 116 2.92 6.29 11.87
N ASP A 117 3.63 7.39 11.71
CA ASP A 117 5.06 7.37 11.40
C ASP A 117 5.93 7.05 12.63
N SER A 118 7.26 7.06 12.47
CA SER A 118 8.21 6.80 13.56
C SER A 118 8.13 7.79 14.72
N ASP A 119 7.56 8.97 14.52
CA ASP A 119 7.36 10.00 15.53
C ASP A 119 5.91 9.98 16.09
N LEU A 120 5.16 8.91 15.80
CA LEU A 120 3.73 8.72 16.14
C LEU A 120 2.83 9.83 15.58
N GLN A 121 3.21 10.42 14.45
CA GLN A 121 2.34 11.35 13.74
C GLN A 121 1.49 10.61 12.73
N PRO A 122 0.22 11.04 12.51
CA PRO A 122 -0.64 10.49 11.48
C PRO A 122 0.02 10.48 10.10
N THR A 123 0.01 9.33 9.43
CA THR A 123 0.54 9.17 8.07
C THR A 123 -0.46 8.54 7.11
N HIS A 124 -0.02 8.23 5.88
CA HIS A 124 -0.88 7.71 4.82
C HIS A 124 -1.41 6.30 5.13
N SER A 125 -2.64 6.20 5.60
CA SER A 125 -3.33 4.94 5.90
C SER A 125 -4.19 4.47 4.71
N PHE A 126 -4.73 5.42 3.94
CA PHE A 126 -5.65 5.13 2.83
C PHE A 126 -5.70 6.29 1.82
N HIS A 127 -6.42 6.07 0.72
CA HIS A 127 -6.79 7.14 -0.21
C HIS A 127 -8.31 7.19 -0.42
N ARG A 128 -8.86 8.40 -0.50
CA ARG A 128 -10.28 8.65 -0.80
C ARG A 128 -10.60 8.67 -2.29
N LEU A 129 -9.57 8.74 -3.12
CA LEU A 129 -9.68 8.75 -4.58
C LEU A 129 -8.75 7.69 -5.16
N TYR A 130 -9.24 6.94 -6.13
CA TYR A 130 -8.39 6.10 -6.96
C TYR A 130 -7.46 6.94 -7.84
N PRO A 131 -6.32 6.38 -8.28
CA PRO A 131 -5.53 7.00 -9.33
C PRO A 131 -6.41 7.28 -10.56
N SER A 132 -6.54 8.55 -10.94
CA SER A 132 -7.46 9.01 -11.98
C SER A 132 -7.09 10.40 -12.47
N PHE A 133 -7.68 10.86 -13.57
CA PHE A 133 -7.54 12.24 -14.04
C PHE A 133 -7.91 13.27 -12.95
N LEU A 134 -8.99 13.00 -12.20
CA LEU A 134 -9.41 13.86 -11.09
C LEU A 134 -8.35 13.95 -10.00
N SER A 135 -7.72 12.82 -9.62
CA SER A 135 -6.68 12.82 -8.60
C SER A 135 -5.42 13.57 -9.03
N GLU A 136 -5.06 13.51 -10.32
CA GLU A 136 -3.94 14.27 -10.89
C GLU A 136 -4.25 15.76 -10.96
N MET A 137 -5.45 16.12 -11.37
CA MET A 137 -5.92 17.51 -11.39
C MET A 137 -5.95 18.11 -9.98
N ASP A 138 -6.46 17.35 -9.00
CA ASP A 138 -6.48 17.79 -7.61
C ASP A 138 -5.07 17.99 -7.05
N PHE A 139 -4.12 17.11 -7.41
CA PHE A 139 -2.72 17.29 -7.06
C PHE A 139 -2.13 18.56 -7.67
N ALA A 140 -2.40 18.84 -8.96
CA ALA A 140 -1.98 20.06 -9.63
C ALA A 140 -2.53 21.33 -8.95
N LEU A 141 -3.75 21.25 -8.41
CA LEU A 141 -4.43 22.34 -7.70
C LEU A 141 -4.09 22.40 -6.20
N GLY A 142 -3.04 21.70 -5.73
CA GLY A 142 -2.62 21.72 -4.33
C GLY A 142 -3.56 20.97 -3.39
N GLN A 143 -4.25 19.96 -3.90
CA GLN A 143 -5.17 19.08 -3.18
C GLN A 143 -6.40 19.81 -2.57
N VAL A 144 -6.84 20.88 -3.23
CA VAL A 144 -7.95 21.70 -2.76
C VAL A 144 -9.27 20.92 -2.70
N TYR A 145 -9.54 20.08 -3.71
CA TYR A 145 -10.74 19.24 -3.72
C TYR A 145 -10.75 18.28 -2.53
N ARG A 146 -9.66 17.56 -2.27
CA ARG A 146 -9.55 16.64 -1.13
C ARG A 146 -9.71 17.36 0.21
N LYS A 147 -9.07 18.52 0.38
CA LYS A 147 -9.15 19.32 1.61
C LYS A 147 -10.58 19.76 1.92
N ILE A 148 -11.32 20.24 0.92
CA ILE A 148 -12.71 20.71 1.07
C ILE A 148 -13.64 19.52 1.23
N ARG A 149 -13.55 18.51 0.36
CA ARG A 149 -14.48 17.38 0.28
C ARG A 149 -14.38 16.46 1.49
N PHE A 150 -13.18 16.21 1.99
CA PHE A 150 -12.92 15.23 3.04
C PHE A 150 -12.52 15.83 4.39
N ARG A 151 -12.45 17.15 4.51
CA ARG A 151 -12.25 17.88 5.78
C ARG A 151 -11.16 17.32 6.69
N GLY A 152 -9.98 17.02 6.13
CA GLY A 152 -8.87 16.44 6.86
C GLY A 152 -8.77 14.91 6.80
N ASN A 153 -9.88 14.19 6.52
CA ASN A 153 -9.90 12.72 6.41
C ASN A 153 -9.58 12.23 4.97
N ALA A 154 -8.55 12.79 4.35
CA ALA A 154 -8.19 12.43 2.99
C ALA A 154 -7.29 11.20 2.90
N GLN A 155 -6.47 10.97 3.93
CA GLN A 155 -5.43 9.94 3.97
C GLN A 155 -5.24 9.30 5.36
N PHE A 156 -5.93 9.83 6.37
CA PHE A 156 -5.94 9.36 7.75
C PHE A 156 -7.33 9.58 8.32
N ASN A 157 -7.84 8.65 9.13
CA ASN A 157 -9.17 8.78 9.73
C ASN A 157 -9.07 9.46 11.10
N SER A 158 -9.27 10.75 11.15
CA SER A 158 -9.31 11.53 12.42
C SER A 158 -10.71 11.60 13.03
N SER A 159 -11.70 10.88 12.47
CA SER A 159 -13.02 10.73 13.09
C SER A 159 -13.04 9.58 14.09
N GLU A 160 -14.05 9.52 14.93
CA GLU A 160 -14.28 8.43 15.88
C GLU A 160 -15.02 7.22 15.25
N HIS A 161 -15.29 7.26 13.95
CA HIS A 161 -16.10 6.25 13.26
C HIS A 161 -15.40 5.70 12.04
N PRO A 162 -15.62 4.43 11.70
CA PRO A 162 -15.16 3.85 10.44
C PRO A 162 -15.68 4.64 9.24
N ILE A 163 -14.83 4.83 8.23
CA ILE A 163 -15.19 5.55 7.01
C ILE A 163 -14.93 4.72 5.77
N GLU A 164 -15.84 4.78 4.81
CA GLU A 164 -15.62 4.18 3.50
C GLU A 164 -14.56 4.96 2.73
N VAL A 165 -13.60 4.23 2.14
CA VAL A 165 -12.46 4.81 1.40
C VAL A 165 -12.35 4.20 0.00
N ALA A 166 -11.55 4.79 -0.88
CA ALA A 166 -11.30 4.20 -2.19
C ALA A 166 -10.36 3.00 -2.10
N MET A 167 -9.29 3.13 -1.32
CA MET A 167 -8.30 2.07 -1.15
C MET A 167 -7.58 2.20 0.20
N ILE A 168 -7.24 1.07 0.79
CA ILE A 168 -6.31 0.93 1.91
C ILE A 168 -4.91 0.74 1.33
N THR A 169 -3.88 1.24 2.01
CA THR A 169 -2.49 0.98 1.63
C THR A 169 -2.11 -0.47 1.91
N GLY A 170 -1.17 -1.01 1.14
CA GLY A 170 -0.71 -2.40 1.33
C GLY A 170 0.06 -2.65 2.64
N ALA A 171 0.18 -1.64 3.53
CA ALA A 171 0.92 -1.76 4.78
C ALA A 171 0.16 -2.53 5.88
N ASP A 172 -1.19 -2.49 5.87
CA ASP A 172 -2.05 -3.09 6.91
C ASP A 172 -3.43 -3.49 6.36
N LEU A 173 -3.48 -4.13 5.21
CA LEU A 173 -4.71 -4.45 4.50
C LEU A 173 -5.28 -5.79 4.95
N MET A 174 -6.43 -5.79 5.66
CA MET A 174 -7.20 -7.00 5.96
C MET A 174 -8.28 -7.23 4.89
N ILE A 175 -8.38 -8.47 4.41
CA ILE A 175 -9.36 -8.90 3.39
C ILE A 175 -9.99 -10.24 3.77
N ARG A 176 -11.28 -10.43 3.47
CA ARG A 176 -11.93 -11.74 3.57
C ARG A 176 -11.29 -12.75 2.64
N THR A 177 -11.00 -13.94 3.11
CA THR A 177 -10.38 -15.00 2.29
C THR A 177 -11.26 -15.41 1.12
N ASP A 178 -12.59 -15.43 1.27
CA ASP A 178 -13.50 -15.71 0.17
C ASP A 178 -13.51 -14.61 -0.90
N VAL A 179 -13.38 -13.33 -0.50
CA VAL A 179 -13.25 -12.20 -1.43
C VAL A 179 -11.89 -12.23 -2.13
N TRP A 180 -10.80 -12.52 -1.38
CA TRP A 180 -9.47 -12.73 -1.95
C TRP A 180 -9.49 -13.80 -3.04
N ASN A 181 -10.11 -14.95 -2.76
CA ASN A 181 -10.23 -16.05 -3.71
C ASN A 181 -11.06 -15.70 -4.94
N LYS A 182 -12.19 -14.98 -4.77
CA LYS A 182 -13.01 -14.47 -5.88
C LYS A 182 -12.22 -13.51 -6.77
N LEU A 183 -11.35 -12.68 -6.18
CA LEU A 183 -10.48 -11.73 -6.88
C LEU A 183 -9.24 -12.41 -7.46
N LYS A 184 -8.91 -13.64 -7.05
CA LYS A 184 -7.66 -14.36 -7.36
C LYS A 184 -6.43 -13.62 -6.85
N GLY A 185 -6.55 -12.97 -5.69
CA GLY A 185 -5.49 -12.21 -5.07
C GLY A 185 -5.10 -10.93 -5.81
N PHE A 186 -3.84 -10.53 -5.64
CA PHE A 186 -3.25 -9.45 -6.43
C PHE A 186 -3.07 -9.87 -7.89
N ASP A 187 -3.23 -8.92 -8.81
CA ASP A 187 -2.92 -9.16 -10.22
C ASP A 187 -1.39 -9.23 -10.43
N THR A 188 -0.95 -10.32 -11.03
CA THR A 188 0.47 -10.63 -11.24
C THR A 188 1.20 -9.68 -12.19
N CYS A 189 0.47 -8.81 -12.90
CA CYS A 189 1.08 -7.79 -13.75
C CYS A 189 1.74 -6.65 -12.95
N PHE A 190 1.45 -6.52 -11.65
CA PHE A 190 2.09 -5.56 -10.76
C PHE A 190 3.31 -6.20 -10.08
N PHE A 191 4.47 -5.61 -10.27
CA PHE A 191 5.65 -5.99 -9.49
C PHE A 191 5.63 -5.33 -8.11
N MET A 192 5.36 -4.01 -8.07
CA MET A 192 5.28 -3.20 -6.86
C MET A 192 4.60 -1.88 -7.18
N TYR A 193 3.75 -1.40 -6.26
CA TYR A 193 2.91 -0.20 -6.33
C TYR A 193 1.74 -0.30 -7.32
N GLY A 194 0.57 0.05 -6.83
CA GLY A 194 -0.69 0.06 -7.58
C GLY A 194 -1.51 -1.22 -7.49
N GLU A 195 -0.92 -2.33 -6.99
CA GLU A 195 -1.61 -3.59 -6.72
C GLU A 195 -2.70 -3.44 -5.65
N ASP A 196 -2.46 -2.65 -4.62
CA ASP A 196 -3.43 -2.31 -3.56
C ASP A 196 -4.62 -1.52 -4.12
N ALA A 197 -4.34 -0.51 -4.95
CA ALA A 197 -5.39 0.26 -5.63
C ALA A 197 -6.23 -0.62 -6.57
N ASP A 198 -5.58 -1.52 -7.29
CA ASP A 198 -6.23 -2.50 -8.17
C ASP A 198 -7.12 -3.46 -7.38
N LEU A 199 -6.59 -4.06 -6.31
CA LEU A 199 -7.31 -5.00 -5.46
C LEU A 199 -8.54 -4.35 -4.83
N CYS A 200 -8.39 -3.17 -4.23
CA CYS A 200 -9.50 -2.43 -3.63
C CYS A 200 -10.56 -2.04 -4.66
N LYS A 201 -10.14 -1.64 -5.87
CA LYS A 201 -11.08 -1.31 -6.95
C LYS A 201 -11.87 -2.52 -7.41
N ARG A 202 -11.20 -3.69 -7.59
CA ARG A 202 -11.87 -4.95 -7.94
C ARG A 202 -12.80 -5.43 -6.83
N CYS A 203 -12.41 -5.25 -5.56
CA CYS A 203 -13.27 -5.55 -4.41
C CYS A 203 -14.58 -4.75 -4.46
N LYS A 204 -14.51 -3.42 -4.71
CA LYS A 204 -15.70 -2.58 -4.88
C LYS A 204 -16.53 -2.95 -6.10
N GLN A 205 -15.92 -3.41 -7.19
CA GLN A 205 -16.65 -3.88 -8.38
C GLN A 205 -17.43 -5.17 -8.11
N LEU A 206 -17.01 -5.98 -7.13
CA LEU A 206 -17.78 -7.14 -6.63
C LEU A 206 -18.91 -6.73 -5.66
N GLY A 207 -19.06 -5.45 -5.34
CA GLY A 207 -20.09 -4.93 -4.44
C GLY A 207 -19.71 -4.87 -2.98
N TYR A 208 -18.45 -5.15 -2.62
CA TYR A 208 -17.97 -5.06 -1.23
C TYR A 208 -17.45 -3.66 -0.88
N GLY A 209 -17.61 -3.28 0.39
CA GLY A 209 -17.05 -2.07 0.97
C GLY A 209 -15.53 -2.16 1.19
N VAL A 210 -14.87 -1.00 1.17
CA VAL A 210 -13.46 -0.81 1.60
C VAL A 210 -13.47 0.27 2.69
N VAL A 211 -13.04 -0.06 3.91
CA VAL A 211 -13.28 0.76 5.11
C VAL A 211 -12.00 1.00 5.90
N ALA A 212 -11.80 2.23 6.37
CA ALA A 212 -10.72 2.58 7.30
C ALA A 212 -11.26 2.66 8.74
N ILE A 213 -10.66 1.87 9.63
CA ILE A 213 -11.06 1.68 11.04
C ILE A 213 -10.16 2.56 11.92
N PRO A 214 -10.69 3.64 12.53
CA PRO A 214 -9.85 4.60 13.24
C PRO A 214 -9.25 4.06 14.55
N GLU A 215 -9.90 3.08 15.18
CA GLU A 215 -9.49 2.48 16.45
C GLU A 215 -8.29 1.54 16.32
N ALA A 216 -8.03 0.98 15.14
CA ALA A 216 -6.87 0.14 14.88
C ALA A 216 -5.63 1.02 14.61
N HIS A 217 -4.67 0.99 15.53
CA HIS A 217 -3.48 1.85 15.49
C HIS A 217 -2.24 1.03 15.19
N ILE A 218 -1.55 1.36 14.11
CA ILE A 218 -0.35 0.66 13.66
C ILE A 218 0.72 1.71 13.31
N GLN A 219 1.91 1.57 13.84
CA GLN A 219 3.06 2.36 13.44
C GLN A 219 3.69 1.73 12.19
N HIS A 220 3.99 2.54 11.20
CA HIS A 220 4.67 2.14 9.97
C HIS A 220 5.99 2.91 9.90
N LEU A 221 7.09 2.20 10.11
CA LEU A 221 8.41 2.80 10.29
C LEU A 221 9.02 3.32 8.98
N GLU A 222 8.22 3.46 7.90
CA GLU A 222 8.65 3.90 6.57
C GLU A 222 9.96 4.68 6.61
N GLY A 223 10.99 4.11 5.99
CA GLY A 223 12.36 4.55 6.17
C GLY A 223 12.57 6.04 5.97
N LYS A 224 12.87 6.76 7.05
CA LYS A 224 13.46 8.11 7.01
C LYS A 224 14.74 8.17 6.15
N SER A 225 15.28 7.01 5.74
CA SER A 225 16.50 6.85 4.95
C SER A 225 16.26 6.73 3.43
N PHE A 226 15.02 6.64 2.96
CA PHE A 226 14.76 6.60 1.53
C PHE A 226 14.83 8.01 0.93
N MET A 227 16.03 8.46 0.62
CA MET A 227 16.16 9.41 -0.49
C MET A 227 15.52 8.73 -1.71
N GLU A 228 14.52 9.37 -2.29
CA GLU A 228 13.81 8.90 -3.49
C GLU A 228 14.84 8.54 -4.57
N SER A 229 15.26 7.27 -4.61
CA SER A 229 16.19 6.81 -5.63
C SER A 229 15.51 6.81 -6.99
N GLU A 230 16.26 6.96 -8.05
CA GLU A 230 15.71 6.89 -9.41
C GLU A 230 15.00 5.55 -9.65
N SER A 231 15.53 4.46 -9.10
CA SER A 231 14.90 3.13 -9.17
C SER A 231 13.55 3.09 -8.48
N HIS A 232 13.41 3.74 -7.31
CA HIS A 232 12.14 3.86 -6.61
C HIS A 232 11.10 4.65 -7.44
N CYS A 233 11.49 5.81 -7.98
CA CYS A 233 10.62 6.58 -8.87
C CYS A 233 10.17 5.77 -10.09
N ARG A 234 11.06 4.99 -10.69
CA ARG A 234 10.72 4.13 -11.84
C ARG A 234 9.71 3.04 -11.46
N ARG A 235 9.86 2.38 -10.31
CA ARG A 235 8.90 1.37 -9.83
C ARG A 235 7.51 1.97 -9.58
N ILE A 236 7.42 3.17 -8.99
CA ILE A 236 6.14 3.89 -8.83
C ILE A 236 5.50 4.16 -10.20
N LEU A 237 6.29 4.55 -11.19
CA LEU A 237 5.77 4.77 -12.55
C LEU A 237 5.34 3.48 -13.22
N ASP A 238 6.06 2.37 -13.06
CA ASP A 238 5.67 1.05 -13.56
C ASP A 238 4.28 0.67 -13.03
N GLY A 239 4.09 0.73 -11.71
CA GLY A 239 2.80 0.46 -11.08
C GLY A 239 1.69 1.40 -11.58
N ARG A 240 1.98 2.71 -11.66
CA ARG A 240 1.03 3.69 -12.17
C ARG A 240 0.62 3.39 -13.62
N PHE A 241 1.55 3.19 -14.53
CA PHE A 241 1.24 2.90 -15.93
C PHE A 241 0.48 1.59 -16.07
N THR A 242 0.86 0.55 -15.31
CA THR A 242 0.14 -0.72 -15.26
C THR A 242 -1.30 -0.52 -14.82
N TYR A 243 -1.54 0.23 -13.73
CA TYR A 243 -2.88 0.53 -13.23
C TYR A 243 -3.73 1.28 -14.27
N PHE A 244 -3.17 2.35 -14.86
CA PHE A 244 -3.91 3.13 -15.85
C PHE A 244 -4.21 2.33 -17.13
N ASN A 245 -3.28 1.52 -17.60
CA ASN A 245 -3.49 0.67 -18.79
C ASN A 245 -4.55 -0.40 -18.54
N LYS A 246 -4.62 -0.94 -17.32
CA LYS A 246 -5.61 -1.94 -16.95
C LYS A 246 -7.02 -1.35 -16.82
N HIS A 247 -7.13 -0.17 -16.24
CA HIS A 247 -8.43 0.38 -15.83
C HIS A 247 -9.01 1.45 -16.74
N TYR A 248 -8.22 2.02 -17.65
CA TYR A 248 -8.67 3.13 -18.51
C TYR A 248 -8.22 2.97 -19.96
N GLY A 249 -8.95 3.61 -20.86
CA GLY A 249 -8.63 3.59 -22.29
C GLY A 249 -7.48 4.53 -22.66
N THR A 250 -6.92 4.32 -23.84
CA THR A 250 -5.72 5.05 -24.34
C THR A 250 -5.88 6.56 -24.33
N LEU A 251 -7.04 7.10 -24.73
CA LEU A 251 -7.27 8.55 -24.76
C LEU A 251 -7.25 9.13 -23.33
N TYR A 252 -7.93 8.45 -22.39
CA TYR A 252 -7.94 8.85 -20.99
C TYR A 252 -6.53 8.86 -20.40
N ASN A 253 -5.73 7.83 -20.68
CA ASN A 253 -4.35 7.72 -20.21
C ASN A 253 -3.49 8.86 -20.76
N LYS A 254 -3.61 9.22 -22.05
CA LYS A 254 -2.89 10.36 -22.65
C LYS A 254 -3.24 11.69 -21.98
N LEU A 255 -4.54 11.90 -21.67
CA LEU A 255 -4.98 13.11 -20.97
C LEU A 255 -4.44 13.17 -19.54
N THR A 256 -4.46 12.02 -18.84
CA THR A 256 -3.93 11.93 -17.48
C THR A 256 -2.40 12.11 -17.45
N ASP A 257 -1.69 11.59 -18.44
CA ASP A 257 -0.24 11.79 -18.57
C ASP A 257 0.09 13.27 -18.83
N ALA A 258 -0.66 13.93 -19.70
CA ALA A 258 -0.50 15.36 -19.95
C ALA A 258 -0.77 16.20 -18.68
N MET A 259 -1.80 15.85 -17.92
CA MET A 259 -2.12 16.50 -16.65
C MET A 259 -1.02 16.29 -15.60
N ASN A 260 -0.47 15.07 -15.49
CA ASN A 260 0.63 14.78 -14.57
C ASN A 260 1.89 15.60 -14.92
N ILE A 261 2.25 15.65 -16.20
CA ILE A 261 3.38 16.49 -16.68
C ILE A 261 3.15 17.95 -16.34
N LEU A 262 1.93 18.47 -16.57
CA LEU A 262 1.58 19.84 -16.23
C LEU A 262 1.70 20.10 -14.72
N SER A 263 1.18 19.18 -13.89
CA SER A 263 1.26 19.33 -12.43
C SER A 263 2.70 19.35 -11.91
N LEU A 264 3.58 18.54 -12.49
CA LEU A 264 5.00 18.52 -12.15
C LEU A 264 5.68 19.85 -12.56
N HIS A 265 5.34 20.41 -13.72
CA HIS A 265 5.84 21.73 -14.13
C HIS A 265 5.35 22.84 -13.17
N ILE A 266 4.08 22.80 -12.78
CA ILE A 266 3.51 23.75 -11.80
C ILE A 266 4.24 23.63 -10.46
N ALA A 267 4.45 22.41 -9.99
CA ALA A 267 5.18 22.17 -8.74
C ALA A 267 6.61 22.76 -8.79
N VAL A 268 7.37 22.47 -9.85
CA VAL A 268 8.72 23.05 -10.04
C VAL A 268 8.67 24.57 -10.02
N PHE A 269 7.70 25.18 -10.71
CA PHE A 269 7.55 26.64 -10.75
C PHE A 269 7.24 27.23 -9.36
N ILE A 270 6.27 26.68 -8.65
CA ILE A 270 5.88 27.13 -7.30
C ILE A 270 7.06 27.03 -6.32
N TYR A 271 7.78 25.90 -6.33
CA TYR A 271 8.91 25.72 -5.41
C TYR A 271 10.12 26.61 -5.76
N ARG A 272 10.31 26.96 -7.03
CA ARG A 272 11.28 28.02 -7.43
C ARG A 272 10.90 29.38 -6.82
N LEU A 273 9.63 29.77 -6.91
CA LEU A 273 9.16 31.01 -6.28
C LEU A 273 9.34 31.01 -4.75
N ARG A 274 9.17 29.85 -4.12
CA ARG A 274 9.38 29.66 -2.67
C ARG A 274 10.86 29.49 -2.28
N ARG A 275 11.78 29.54 -3.22
CA ARG A 275 13.24 29.34 -3.02
C ARG A 275 13.58 28.03 -2.30
N ASN A 276 12.79 26.97 -2.54
CA ASN A 276 13.00 25.64 -1.97
C ASN A 276 13.75 24.74 -2.96
N GLU A 277 15.09 24.85 -2.99
CA GLU A 277 15.96 24.14 -3.93
C GLU A 277 15.82 22.61 -3.84
N ARG A 278 15.62 22.04 -2.64
CA ARG A 278 15.41 20.59 -2.46
C ARG A 278 14.16 20.13 -3.20
N ALA A 279 13.04 20.83 -3.03
CA ALA A 279 11.80 20.50 -3.72
C ALA A 279 11.93 20.71 -5.23
N VAL A 280 12.59 21.79 -5.69
CA VAL A 280 12.86 22.00 -7.12
C VAL A 280 13.61 20.83 -7.73
N THR A 281 14.69 20.38 -7.11
CA THR A 281 15.48 19.22 -7.56
C THR A 281 14.62 17.96 -7.60
N LYS A 282 13.87 17.67 -6.52
CA LYS A 282 12.98 16.51 -6.42
C LYS A 282 11.98 16.48 -7.58
N PHE A 283 11.20 17.53 -7.77
CA PHE A 283 10.16 17.57 -8.81
C PHE A 283 10.72 17.64 -10.23
N SER A 284 11.89 18.27 -10.43
CA SER A 284 12.58 18.28 -11.72
C SER A 284 13.06 16.87 -12.11
N ASN A 285 13.62 16.10 -11.16
CA ASN A 285 14.01 14.72 -11.38
C ASN A 285 12.80 13.83 -11.70
N ARG A 286 11.71 13.95 -10.95
CA ARG A 286 10.45 13.23 -11.23
C ARG A 286 9.94 13.54 -12.64
N LEU A 287 9.95 14.80 -13.05
CA LEU A 287 9.53 15.23 -14.39
C LEU A 287 10.41 14.62 -15.48
N ARG A 288 11.75 14.62 -15.29
CA ARG A 288 12.70 14.00 -16.24
C ARG A 288 12.40 12.51 -16.38
N ILE A 289 12.37 11.78 -15.26
CA ILE A 289 12.12 10.33 -15.24
C ILE A 289 10.76 10.00 -15.88
N TYR A 290 9.72 10.79 -15.56
CA TYR A 290 8.40 10.60 -16.14
C TYR A 290 8.40 10.74 -17.67
N LYS A 291 9.05 11.79 -18.21
CA LYS A 291 9.16 12.01 -19.67
C LYS A 291 9.91 10.88 -20.37
N GLU A 292 11.03 10.44 -19.81
CA GLU A 292 11.79 9.29 -20.31
C GLU A 292 10.92 8.03 -20.36
N TYR A 293 10.21 7.76 -19.26
CA TYR A 293 9.35 6.60 -19.12
C TYR A 293 8.17 6.63 -20.11
N ALA A 294 7.46 7.75 -20.19
CA ALA A 294 6.34 7.94 -21.10
C ALA A 294 6.76 7.79 -22.58
N THR A 295 7.98 8.19 -22.93
CA THR A 295 8.52 8.04 -24.28
C THR A 295 8.77 6.57 -24.63
N LYS A 296 9.37 5.80 -23.70
CA LYS A 296 9.58 4.35 -23.88
C LYS A 296 8.27 3.59 -24.05
N HIS A 297 7.28 3.88 -23.22
CA HIS A 297 5.96 3.21 -23.29
C HIS A 297 5.10 3.64 -24.49
N LYS A 298 5.36 4.80 -25.11
CA LYS A 298 4.70 5.18 -26.38
C LYS A 298 5.20 4.39 -27.59
N LEU A 299 6.44 3.88 -27.53
CA LEU A 299 7.02 3.05 -28.59
C LEU A 299 6.50 1.59 -28.59
N HIS A 300 5.82 1.17 -27.53
CA HIS A 300 5.23 -0.17 -27.39
C HIS A 300 3.69 -0.19 -27.46
N ARG A 301 3.07 0.93 -27.83
CA ARG A 301 1.62 1.10 -28.10
C ARG A 301 1.39 1.42 -29.57
#